data_bb7ca83062414f0b77afb6569c20543d
#
_entry.id   bb7ca83062414f0b77afb6569c20543d
#
_cell.length_a   1.000
_cell.length_b   1.000
_cell.length_c   1.000
_cell.angle_alpha   90.00
_cell.angle_beta   90.00
_cell.angle_gamma   90.00
#
_symmetry.space_group_name_H-M   'P 1'
#
loop_
_entity.id
_entity.type
_entity.pdbx_description
1 polymer ?
#
loop_
_entity_poly.entity_id
_entity_poly.type
_entity_poly.pdbx_seq_one_letter_code
_entity_poly.pdbx_strand_id
1 'polypeptide(L)'
;LNPGLSSGISSGIPGAQLFASPLQYDDQWNPHPYLAEKWEMAPDGLSLTLHLVKGAKFHDGTPITSEDVAFSIMAIKANHPFKAMYAPVSGVDTPDPYTAVIRLSKPHPAILLCMSPVLCPIMPKHVYGTDPNIRQNPANKAPIGSGPFKFVEWKPGDYIMLEKNML
;
A
#
# COMPACT_ATOMS: atom_id res chain seq x y z
N LEU A 1 -3.13 -12.63 5.01
CA LEU A 1 -1.78 -12.18 4.64
C LEU A 1 -1.76 -10.74 4.12
N ASN A 2 -2.77 -9.94 4.44
CA ASN A 2 -2.90 -8.57 3.98
C ASN A 2 -2.54 -7.59 5.10
N PRO A 3 -1.38 -6.92 5.05
CA PRO A 3 -0.95 -5.98 6.08
C PRO A 3 -1.78 -4.69 6.11
N GLY A 4 -2.51 -4.36 5.04
CA GLY A 4 -3.46 -3.25 5.02
C GLY A 4 -4.69 -3.44 5.93
N LEU A 5 -4.94 -4.66 6.39
CA LEU A 5 -6.11 -5.03 7.19
C LEU A 5 -5.76 -5.56 8.57
N SER A 6 -4.49 -5.87 8.85
CA SER A 6 -4.05 -6.43 10.11
C SER A 6 -2.66 -5.92 10.51
N SER A 7 -2.39 -5.89 11.82
CA SER A 7 -1.13 -5.40 12.40
C SER A 7 -0.26 -6.50 12.99
N GLY A 8 -0.62 -7.78 12.79
CA GLY A 8 0.16 -8.90 13.31
C GLY A 8 1.46 -9.15 12.53
N ILE A 9 2.51 -9.61 13.21
CA ILE A 9 3.80 -9.99 12.60
C ILE A 9 3.59 -11.06 11.50
N SER A 10 2.70 -12.01 11.73
CA SER A 10 2.35 -13.08 10.78
C SER A 10 1.76 -12.56 9.45
N SER A 11 1.23 -11.34 9.43
CA SER A 11 0.76 -10.67 8.22
C SER A 11 1.76 -9.62 7.74
N GLY A 12 2.44 -8.94 8.64
CA GLY A 12 3.37 -7.84 8.32
C GLY A 12 4.63 -8.32 7.61
N ILE A 13 5.26 -9.39 8.09
CA ILE A 13 6.50 -9.91 7.47
C ILE A 13 6.24 -10.41 6.03
N PRO A 14 5.33 -11.36 5.78
CA PRO A 14 5.07 -11.79 4.40
C PRO A 14 4.42 -10.68 3.58
N GLY A 15 3.59 -9.83 4.19
CA GLY A 15 2.95 -8.72 3.52
C GLY A 15 3.93 -7.69 2.96
N ALA A 16 4.99 -7.38 3.69
CA ALA A 16 6.05 -6.47 3.21
C ALA A 16 6.84 -7.05 2.03
N GLN A 17 6.80 -8.36 1.82
CA GLN A 17 7.40 -9.02 0.65
C GLN A 17 6.42 -9.11 -0.52
N LEU A 18 5.13 -9.25 -0.23
CA LEU A 18 4.07 -9.42 -1.22
C LEU A 18 3.55 -8.09 -1.79
N PHE A 19 3.58 -7.02 -0.97
CA PHE A 19 3.06 -5.71 -1.36
C PHE A 19 4.16 -4.66 -1.32
N ALA A 20 4.28 -3.89 -2.38
CA ALA A 20 5.05 -2.67 -2.39
C ALA A 20 4.26 -1.53 -1.74
N SER A 21 4.96 -0.50 -1.34
CA SER A 21 4.42 0.73 -0.75
C SER A 21 4.89 1.96 -1.53
N PRO A 22 4.33 3.14 -1.30
CA PRO A 22 4.84 4.35 -1.94
C PRO A 22 6.32 4.59 -1.66
N LEU A 23 6.77 4.40 -0.42
CA LEU A 23 8.14 4.65 0.02
C LEU A 23 8.75 3.43 0.72
N GLN A 24 10.07 3.34 0.68
CA GLN A 24 10.87 2.47 1.54
C GLN A 24 11.60 3.31 2.59
N TYR A 25 12.14 2.66 3.62
CA TYR A 25 12.90 3.30 4.68
C TYR A 25 14.18 2.55 4.94
N ASP A 26 15.28 3.30 5.18
CA ASP A 26 16.55 2.74 5.64
C ASP A 26 16.51 2.47 7.17
N ASP A 27 17.62 1.99 7.71
CA ASP A 27 17.79 1.71 9.14
C ASP A 27 17.80 2.96 10.03
N GLN A 28 17.92 4.14 9.42
CA GLN A 28 17.84 5.46 10.08
C GLN A 28 16.48 6.13 9.90
N TRP A 29 15.50 5.42 9.31
CA TRP A 29 14.15 5.92 9.01
C TRP A 29 14.11 7.07 8.00
N ASN A 30 15.08 7.17 7.11
CA ASN A 30 14.99 8.09 5.99
C ASN A 30 14.13 7.48 4.88
N PRO A 31 13.21 8.26 4.29
CA PRO A 31 12.39 7.77 3.19
C PRO A 31 13.20 7.69 1.88
N HIS A 32 12.98 6.61 1.15
CA HIS A 32 13.53 6.36 -0.17
C HIS A 32 12.43 6.06 -1.18
N PRO A 33 12.66 6.34 -2.48
CA PRO A 33 11.73 5.98 -3.55
C PRO A 33 11.43 4.48 -3.58
N TYR A 34 10.16 4.15 -3.86
CA TYR A 34 9.72 2.79 -4.15
C TYR A 34 8.69 2.82 -5.29
N LEU A 35 7.36 2.69 -5.02
CA LEU A 35 6.35 2.93 -6.06
C LEU A 35 6.20 4.41 -6.39
N ALA A 36 6.51 5.32 -5.47
CA ALA A 36 6.68 6.73 -5.75
C ALA A 36 8.16 7.01 -6.02
N GLU A 37 8.48 7.53 -7.21
CA GLU A 37 9.85 7.96 -7.57
C GLU A 37 10.23 9.28 -6.90
N LYS A 38 9.24 10.12 -6.58
CA LYS A 38 9.37 11.35 -5.81
C LYS A 38 8.07 11.73 -5.13
N TRP A 39 8.15 12.59 -4.13
CA TRP A 39 7.02 13.10 -3.37
C TRP A 39 7.25 14.54 -2.95
N GLU A 40 6.15 15.27 -2.72
CA GLU A 40 6.19 16.67 -2.35
C GLU A 40 5.11 16.96 -1.30
N MET A 41 5.52 17.51 -0.16
CA MET A 41 4.60 18.06 0.83
C MET A 41 4.31 19.52 0.47
N ALA A 42 3.02 19.87 0.40
CA ALA A 42 2.63 21.27 0.19
C ALA A 42 3.14 22.16 1.35
N PRO A 43 3.44 23.44 1.08
CA PRO A 43 3.95 24.38 2.10
C PRO A 43 3.01 24.55 3.31
N ASP A 44 1.70 24.41 3.10
CA ASP A 44 0.68 24.47 4.17
C ASP A 44 0.56 23.15 4.96
N GLY A 45 1.22 22.09 4.51
CA GLY A 45 1.16 20.76 5.12
C GLY A 45 -0.18 20.05 4.93
N LEU A 46 -1.04 20.50 4.00
CA LEU A 46 -2.39 19.98 3.80
C LEU A 46 -2.50 19.02 2.61
N SER A 47 -1.41 18.74 1.92
CA SER A 47 -1.38 17.69 0.90
C SER A 47 0.02 17.10 0.73
N LEU A 48 0.05 15.80 0.42
CA LEU A 48 1.24 15.07 0.01
C LEU A 48 1.01 14.54 -1.40
N THR A 49 1.81 15.00 -2.36
CA THR A 49 1.76 14.54 -3.74
C THR A 49 2.79 13.43 -3.94
N LEU A 50 2.33 12.29 -4.45
CA LEU A 50 3.15 11.14 -4.83
C LEU A 50 3.20 11.05 -6.36
N HIS A 51 4.41 11.02 -6.93
CA HIS A 51 4.63 10.76 -8.35
C HIS A 51 5.08 9.31 -8.52
N LEU A 52 4.26 8.50 -9.19
CA LEU A 52 4.46 7.06 -9.29
C LEU A 52 5.43 6.69 -10.42
N VAL A 53 6.19 5.64 -10.19
CA VAL A 53 7.02 4.99 -11.21
C VAL A 53 6.12 4.47 -12.33
N LYS A 54 6.45 4.81 -13.58
CA LYS A 54 5.74 4.32 -14.75
C LYS A 54 6.15 2.88 -15.09
N GLY A 55 5.17 2.08 -15.48
CA GLY A 55 5.40 0.69 -15.89
C GLY A 55 5.47 -0.33 -14.76
N ALA A 56 5.32 0.08 -13.49
CA ALA A 56 5.16 -0.86 -12.39
C ALA A 56 3.88 -1.68 -12.56
N LYS A 57 3.93 -2.96 -12.19
CA LYS A 57 2.82 -3.91 -12.37
C LYS A 57 2.56 -4.69 -11.09
N PHE A 58 1.29 -5.07 -10.92
CA PHE A 58 0.90 -6.10 -9.96
C PHE A 58 1.36 -7.49 -10.42
N HIS A 59 1.29 -8.46 -9.52
CA HIS A 59 1.71 -9.85 -9.78
C HIS A 59 0.92 -10.54 -10.90
N ASP A 60 -0.27 -10.05 -11.22
CA ASP A 60 -1.12 -10.51 -12.33
C ASP A 60 -0.82 -9.80 -13.66
N GLY A 61 0.16 -8.89 -13.68
CA GLY A 61 0.58 -8.15 -14.87
C GLY A 61 -0.18 -6.86 -15.13
N THR A 62 -1.21 -6.53 -14.33
CA THR A 62 -1.95 -5.26 -14.49
C THR A 62 -1.11 -4.06 -14.04
N PRO A 63 -1.20 -2.90 -14.72
CA PRO A 63 -0.47 -1.70 -14.32
C PRO A 63 -0.88 -1.19 -12.94
N ILE A 64 0.08 -0.69 -12.18
CA ILE A 64 -0.18 0.04 -10.93
C ILE A 64 -0.43 1.50 -11.26
N THR A 65 -1.55 2.04 -10.77
CA THR A 65 -1.96 3.43 -11.01
C THR A 65 -2.25 4.18 -9.72
N SER A 66 -2.42 5.48 -9.83
CA SER A 66 -2.83 6.35 -8.72
C SER A 66 -4.18 5.97 -8.13
N GLU A 67 -5.08 5.35 -8.90
CA GLU A 67 -6.35 4.85 -8.38
C GLU A 67 -6.16 3.69 -7.39
N ASP A 68 -5.15 2.83 -7.61
CA ASP A 68 -4.81 1.75 -6.68
C ASP A 68 -4.23 2.31 -5.38
N VAL A 69 -3.43 3.37 -5.47
CA VAL A 69 -2.92 4.11 -4.31
C VAL A 69 -4.06 4.73 -3.51
N ALA A 70 -4.98 5.43 -4.18
CA ALA A 70 -6.15 6.03 -3.55
C ALA A 70 -7.04 4.98 -2.88
N PHE A 71 -7.34 3.90 -3.59
CA PHE A 71 -8.10 2.77 -3.05
C PHE A 71 -7.43 2.19 -1.79
N SER A 72 -6.13 1.91 -1.86
CA SER A 72 -5.38 1.30 -0.77
C SER A 72 -5.38 2.17 0.48
N ILE A 73 -5.08 3.46 0.35
CA ILE A 73 -5.08 4.41 1.47
C ILE A 73 -6.45 4.49 2.13
N MET A 74 -7.52 4.60 1.35
CA MET A 74 -8.87 4.70 1.88
C MET A 74 -9.34 3.38 2.52
N ALA A 75 -8.96 2.23 1.96
CA ALA A 75 -9.24 0.92 2.54
C ALA A 75 -8.53 0.73 3.88
N ILE A 76 -7.26 1.12 3.98
CA ILE A 76 -6.47 1.08 5.21
C ILE A 76 -7.07 2.02 6.26
N LYS A 77 -7.40 3.25 5.89
CA LYS A 77 -8.08 4.21 6.77
C LYS A 77 -9.37 3.66 7.35
N ALA A 78 -10.13 2.90 6.58
CA ALA A 78 -11.40 2.33 7.02
C ALA A 78 -11.22 1.08 7.90
N ASN A 79 -10.21 0.26 7.63
CA ASN A 79 -10.17 -1.11 8.12
C ASN A 79 -8.95 -1.47 8.99
N HIS A 80 -7.81 -0.76 8.88
CA HIS A 80 -6.61 -1.16 9.62
C HIS A 80 -6.76 -0.94 11.13
N PRO A 81 -6.19 -1.80 11.99
CA PRO A 81 -6.18 -1.57 13.45
C PRO A 81 -5.57 -0.22 13.84
N PHE A 82 -4.55 0.25 13.13
CA PHE A 82 -3.90 1.55 13.34
C PHE A 82 -4.47 2.67 12.46
N LYS A 83 -5.71 2.56 12.03
CA LYS A 83 -6.40 3.54 11.18
C LYS A 83 -6.37 4.99 11.69
N ALA A 84 -6.17 5.18 12.99
CA ALA A 84 -6.01 6.50 13.57
C ALA A 84 -4.84 7.29 12.97
N MET A 85 -3.80 6.61 12.48
CA MET A 85 -2.66 7.23 11.78
C MET A 85 -3.09 7.89 10.46
N TYR A 86 -4.21 7.45 9.89
CA TYR A 86 -4.79 8.00 8.66
C TYR A 86 -5.98 8.93 8.94
N ALA A 87 -6.29 9.23 10.20
CA ALA A 87 -7.44 10.08 10.55
C ALA A 87 -7.43 11.45 9.84
N PRO A 88 -6.27 12.15 9.69
CA PRO A 88 -6.23 13.41 8.98
C PRO A 88 -6.42 13.31 7.46
N VAL A 89 -6.33 12.13 6.86
CA VAL A 89 -6.55 11.95 5.42
C VAL A 89 -8.02 12.17 5.11
N SER A 90 -8.34 13.22 4.35
CA SER A 90 -9.71 13.54 3.91
C SER A 90 -10.07 12.88 2.59
N GLY A 91 -9.09 12.55 1.77
CA GLY A 91 -9.25 11.87 0.50
C GLY A 91 -7.94 11.80 -0.27
N VAL A 92 -7.97 11.16 -1.43
CA VAL A 92 -6.83 11.08 -2.35
C VAL A 92 -7.33 11.41 -3.74
N ASP A 93 -6.78 12.47 -4.34
CA ASP A 93 -7.07 12.84 -5.73
C ASP A 93 -6.13 12.11 -6.68
N THR A 94 -6.64 11.74 -7.84
CA THR A 94 -5.91 11.02 -8.88
C THR A 94 -6.02 11.78 -10.21
N PRO A 95 -5.32 12.94 -10.35
CA PRO A 95 -5.45 13.79 -11.53
C PRO A 95 -4.98 13.14 -12.83
N ASP A 96 -4.08 12.17 -12.72
CA ASP A 96 -3.61 11.31 -13.80
C ASP A 96 -3.19 9.93 -13.26
N PRO A 97 -2.95 8.91 -14.11
CA PRO A 97 -2.63 7.56 -13.66
C PRO A 97 -1.36 7.41 -12.81
N TYR A 98 -0.49 8.41 -12.79
CA TYR A 98 0.80 8.34 -12.09
C TYR A 98 0.98 9.43 -11.03
N THR A 99 -0.08 10.16 -10.71
CA THR A 99 -0.05 11.20 -9.66
C THR A 99 -1.18 10.94 -8.66
N ALA A 100 -0.82 10.76 -7.39
CA ALA A 100 -1.75 10.65 -6.28
C ALA A 100 -1.53 11.82 -5.31
N VAL A 101 -2.57 12.56 -4.98
CA VAL A 101 -2.51 13.70 -4.05
C VAL A 101 -3.30 13.36 -2.80
N ILE A 102 -2.60 13.06 -1.71
CA ILE A 102 -3.22 12.78 -0.43
C ILE A 102 -3.62 14.11 0.22
N ARG A 103 -4.91 14.31 0.43
CA ARG A 103 -5.47 15.49 1.10
C ARG A 103 -5.55 15.30 2.60
N LEU A 104 -5.10 16.29 3.34
CA LEU A 104 -5.10 16.29 4.81
C LEU A 104 -6.01 17.38 5.34
N SER A 105 -6.83 17.06 6.35
CA SER A 105 -7.70 18.03 7.03
C SER A 105 -6.93 18.94 8.00
N LYS A 106 -5.71 18.54 8.37
CA LYS A 106 -4.75 19.30 9.19
C LYS A 106 -3.34 18.80 8.90
N PRO A 107 -2.29 19.60 9.18
CA PRO A 107 -0.92 19.17 9.03
C PRO A 107 -0.64 17.88 9.82
N HIS A 108 0.00 16.91 9.14
CA HIS A 108 0.29 15.60 9.72
C HIS A 108 1.67 15.12 9.21
N PRO A 109 2.77 15.58 9.84
CA PRO A 109 4.12 15.25 9.39
C PRO A 109 4.40 13.75 9.36
N ALA A 110 3.78 12.98 10.27
CA ALA A 110 3.93 11.53 10.32
C ALA A 110 3.29 10.77 9.13
N ILE A 111 2.58 11.46 8.22
CA ILE A 111 1.99 10.81 7.03
C ILE A 111 3.07 10.16 6.16
N LEU A 112 4.27 10.68 6.11
CA LEU A 112 5.38 10.06 5.38
C LEU A 112 5.72 8.68 5.94
N LEU A 113 5.80 8.52 7.27
CA LEU A 113 6.05 7.22 7.89
C LEU A 113 4.92 6.20 7.62
N CYS A 114 3.70 6.69 7.42
CA CYS A 114 2.58 5.84 7.03
C CYS A 114 2.75 5.23 5.63
N MET A 115 3.59 5.82 4.76
CA MET A 115 3.81 5.33 3.38
C MET A 115 4.75 4.12 3.30
N SER A 116 5.05 3.47 4.41
CA SER A 116 5.96 2.32 4.52
C SER A 116 5.30 0.98 4.12
N PRO A 117 6.10 -0.07 3.83
CA PRO A 117 5.57 -1.35 3.35
C PRO A 117 4.57 -2.05 4.29
N VAL A 118 4.71 -1.86 5.59
CA VAL A 118 3.83 -2.49 6.58
C VAL A 118 2.53 -1.68 6.79
N LEU A 119 2.59 -0.36 6.58
CA LEU A 119 1.48 0.54 6.89
C LEU A 119 0.69 0.98 5.66
N CYS A 120 1.29 0.96 4.47
CA CYS A 120 0.64 1.35 3.21
C CYS A 120 0.92 0.36 2.08
N PRO A 121 0.51 -0.91 2.21
CA PRO A 121 0.60 -1.85 1.11
C PRO A 121 -0.33 -1.40 -0.03
N ILE A 122 0.21 -1.31 -1.25
CA ILE A 122 -0.60 -0.95 -2.41
C ILE A 122 -1.25 -2.20 -2.97
N MET A 123 -2.57 -2.22 -2.89
CA MET A 123 -3.44 -3.33 -3.27
C MET A 123 -4.10 -3.06 -4.62
N PRO A 124 -4.21 -4.07 -5.50
CA PRO A 124 -4.94 -3.91 -6.76
C PRO A 124 -6.44 -3.68 -6.52
N LYS A 125 -6.93 -2.51 -6.94
CA LYS A 125 -8.34 -2.11 -6.79
C LYS A 125 -9.29 -3.11 -7.49
N HIS A 126 -8.89 -3.65 -8.65
CA HIS A 126 -9.69 -4.62 -9.40
C HIS A 126 -9.86 -5.97 -8.70
N VAL A 127 -8.99 -6.30 -7.75
CA VAL A 127 -9.08 -7.53 -6.93
C VAL A 127 -9.78 -7.25 -5.61
N TYR A 128 -9.28 -6.29 -4.84
CA TYR A 128 -9.74 -6.05 -3.46
C TYR A 128 -10.96 -5.12 -3.38
N GLY A 129 -11.24 -4.36 -4.43
CA GLY A 129 -12.40 -3.47 -4.51
C GLY A 129 -13.69 -4.12 -5.01
N THR A 130 -13.65 -5.41 -5.33
CA THR A 130 -14.83 -6.15 -5.83
C THR A 130 -15.79 -6.60 -4.72
N ASP A 131 -15.28 -6.72 -3.50
CA ASP A 131 -16.07 -7.15 -2.34
C ASP A 131 -16.41 -5.94 -1.45
N PRO A 132 -17.68 -5.69 -1.13
CA PRO A 132 -18.06 -4.62 -0.21
C PRO A 132 -17.46 -4.79 1.20
N ASN A 133 -17.11 -6.03 1.58
CA ASN A 133 -16.35 -6.30 2.79
C ASN A 133 -14.95 -6.82 2.44
N ILE A 134 -14.01 -5.91 2.29
CA ILE A 134 -12.61 -6.22 1.95
C ILE A 134 -11.97 -7.26 2.90
N ARG A 135 -12.40 -7.33 4.16
CA ARG A 135 -11.88 -8.32 5.13
C ARG A 135 -12.26 -9.76 4.78
N GLN A 136 -13.32 -9.97 4.02
CA GLN A 136 -13.78 -11.28 3.57
C GLN A 136 -13.28 -11.65 2.18
N ASN A 137 -12.58 -10.72 1.50
CA ASN A 137 -12.07 -10.98 0.16
C ASN A 137 -11.12 -12.19 0.15
N PRO A 138 -11.35 -13.18 -0.73
CA PRO A 138 -10.51 -14.40 -0.81
C PRO A 138 -9.03 -14.12 -1.06
N ALA A 139 -8.70 -13.01 -1.74
CA ALA A 139 -7.34 -12.59 -1.97
C ALA A 139 -6.55 -12.27 -0.69
N ASN A 140 -7.19 -12.12 0.46
CA ASN A 140 -6.48 -12.01 1.75
C ASN A 140 -5.75 -13.31 2.14
N LYS A 141 -6.17 -14.46 1.59
CA LYS A 141 -5.54 -15.78 1.80
C LYS A 141 -4.56 -16.16 0.70
N ALA A 142 -4.78 -15.67 -0.51
CA ALA A 142 -3.93 -15.89 -1.68
C ALA A 142 -3.66 -14.53 -2.36
N PRO A 143 -2.78 -13.68 -1.79
CA PRO A 143 -2.65 -12.31 -2.21
C PRO A 143 -2.11 -12.15 -3.64
N ILE A 144 -2.72 -11.21 -4.38
CA ILE A 144 -2.14 -10.59 -5.55
C ILE A 144 -1.59 -9.25 -5.09
N GLY A 145 -0.29 -9.10 -5.12
CA GLY A 145 0.39 -7.92 -4.62
C GLY A 145 1.22 -7.21 -5.69
N SER A 146 2.10 -6.36 -5.21
CA SER A 146 2.95 -5.48 -6.01
C SER A 146 4.43 -5.56 -5.60
N GLY A 147 4.73 -6.42 -4.63
CA GLY A 147 6.05 -6.51 -4.00
C GLY A 147 7.05 -7.40 -4.75
N PRO A 148 8.27 -7.54 -4.19
CA PRO A 148 9.37 -8.26 -4.83
C PRO A 148 9.16 -9.78 -4.87
N PHE A 149 8.19 -10.30 -4.12
CA PHE A 149 7.84 -11.72 -4.13
C PHE A 149 6.35 -11.91 -4.42
N LYS A 150 6.03 -13.02 -5.11
CA LYS A 150 4.66 -13.48 -5.39
C LYS A 150 4.26 -14.57 -4.42
N PHE A 151 2.97 -14.61 -4.10
CA PHE A 151 2.38 -15.70 -3.32
C PHE A 151 2.32 -16.99 -4.15
N VAL A 152 2.72 -18.09 -3.56
CA VAL A 152 2.61 -19.45 -4.14
C VAL A 152 1.61 -20.26 -3.33
N GLU A 153 1.86 -20.46 -2.04
CA GLU A 153 1.04 -21.30 -1.18
C GLU A 153 1.09 -20.86 0.28
N TRP A 154 0.02 -21.07 1.00
CA TRP A 154 -0.02 -20.94 2.44
C TRP A 154 -0.62 -22.19 3.07
N LYS A 155 0.17 -22.87 3.89
CA LYS A 155 -0.24 -23.99 4.72
C LYS A 155 -0.32 -23.51 6.17
N PRO A 156 -1.53 -23.24 6.68
CA PRO A 156 -1.71 -22.67 8.02
C PRO A 156 -1.05 -23.55 9.10
N GLY A 157 -0.27 -22.91 9.98
CA GLY A 157 0.47 -23.59 11.04
C GLY A 157 1.79 -24.21 10.62
N ASP A 158 2.15 -24.13 9.34
CA ASP A 158 3.36 -24.75 8.79
C ASP A 158 4.24 -23.68 8.07
N TYR A 159 3.86 -23.26 6.87
CA TYR A 159 4.66 -22.30 6.08
C TYR A 159 3.81 -21.40 5.17
N ILE A 160 4.44 -20.34 4.69
CA ILE A 160 4.01 -19.52 3.55
C ILE A 160 5.12 -19.60 2.51
N MET A 161 4.78 -20.02 1.28
CA MET A 161 5.72 -20.12 0.18
C MET A 161 5.56 -18.92 -0.75
N LEU A 162 6.67 -18.26 -1.01
CA LEU A 162 6.75 -17.12 -1.93
C LEU A 162 7.79 -17.42 -3.01
N GLU A 163 7.58 -16.89 -4.20
CA GLU A 163 8.57 -16.93 -5.28
C GLU A 163 8.99 -15.52 -5.69
N LYS A 164 10.17 -15.38 -6.27
CA LYS A 164 10.67 -14.08 -6.74
C LYS A 164 9.75 -13.53 -7.84
N ASN A 165 9.36 -12.27 -7.71
CA ASN A 165 8.67 -11.55 -8.78
C ASN A 165 9.67 -11.18 -9.87
N MET A 166 9.39 -11.56 -11.12
CA MET A 166 10.22 -11.28 -12.29
C MET A 166 9.67 -10.18 -13.20
N LEU A 167 8.55 -9.54 -12.78
CA LEU A 167 7.92 -8.43 -13.52
C LEU A 167 8.53 -7.09 -13.14
#